data_61e99f568da8c4b5b4f3e0ceb5da6630
#
_entry.id   61e99f568da8c4b5b4f3e0ceb5da6630
#
_cell.length_a   1.000
_cell.length_b   1.000
_cell.length_c   1.000
_cell.angle_alpha   90.00
_cell.angle_beta   90.00
_cell.angle_gamma   90.00
#
_symmetry.space_group_name_H-M   'P 1'
#
loop_
_entity.id
_entity.type
_entity.pdbx_description
1 polymer ?
#
loop_
_entity_poly.entity_id
_entity_poly.type
_entity_poly.pdbx_seq_one_letter_code
_entity_poly.pdbx_strand_id
1 'polypeptide(L)'
;ICLMTLHKNYNSLFASRIMLCEKLSGDEFQAGDISMQCFDVLSDKEKQFGFRAIMPGGATLVCMGDEPCNRANYPIARGADWLMCEAFCLYKDRDVFKPYEKFHSTARDAGAVAAELGVKNLLLYHTEDKTLATRRTEYAREAAQSFKGNIFVPDDLETIDID
;
A
#
# COMPACT_ATOMS: atom_id res chain seq x y z
N ILE A 1 -8.16 9.66 -4.64
CA ILE A 1 -8.76 10.89 -5.26
C ILE A 1 -10.19 10.95 -4.76
N CYS A 2 -10.51 12.01 -4.01
CA CYS A 2 -11.84 12.17 -3.43
C CYS A 2 -12.89 12.33 -4.55
N LEU A 3 -13.95 11.55 -4.51
CA LEU A 3 -15.06 11.58 -5.48
C LEU A 3 -15.61 13.01 -5.66
N MET A 4 -15.62 13.81 -4.59
CA MET A 4 -16.06 15.21 -4.62
C MET A 4 -15.18 16.13 -5.48
N THR A 5 -13.88 15.88 -5.56
CA THR A 5 -12.97 16.66 -6.42
C THR A 5 -13.18 16.32 -7.89
N LEU A 6 -13.39 15.05 -8.20
CA LEU A 6 -13.77 14.61 -9.55
C LEU A 6 -15.13 15.17 -9.97
N HIS A 7 -16.11 15.18 -9.06
CA HIS A 7 -17.47 15.67 -9.36
C HIS A 7 -17.48 17.18 -9.65
N LYS A 8 -16.66 17.98 -8.96
CA LYS A 8 -16.57 19.43 -9.21
C LYS A 8 -15.91 19.79 -10.54
N ASN A 9 -14.99 18.92 -11.03
CA ASN A 9 -14.27 19.12 -12.28
C ASN A 9 -14.84 18.31 -13.46
N TYR A 10 -15.92 17.57 -13.22
CA TYR A 10 -16.57 16.72 -14.18
C TYR A 10 -17.45 17.57 -15.11
N ASN A 11 -16.98 17.85 -16.28
CA ASN A 11 -17.77 18.56 -17.28
C ASN A 11 -18.47 17.58 -18.26
N SER A 12 -19.52 18.05 -18.92
CA SER A 12 -20.36 17.24 -19.80
C SER A 12 -19.60 16.58 -20.98
N LEU A 13 -18.41 17.09 -21.34
CA LEU A 13 -17.57 16.51 -22.39
C LEU A 13 -16.95 15.16 -21.98
N PHE A 14 -16.69 14.95 -20.70
CA PHE A 14 -16.13 13.69 -20.18
C PHE A 14 -17.22 12.71 -19.71
N ALA A 15 -18.41 13.19 -19.43
CA ALA A 15 -19.51 12.39 -18.89
C ALA A 15 -19.85 11.15 -19.73
N SER A 16 -19.67 11.21 -21.05
CA SER A 16 -19.91 10.08 -21.95
C SER A 16 -18.72 9.10 -22.07
N ARG A 17 -17.56 9.45 -21.52
CA ARG A 17 -16.32 8.66 -21.63
C ARG A 17 -15.77 8.15 -20.32
N ILE A 18 -16.28 8.66 -19.18
CA ILE A 18 -15.84 8.30 -17.84
C ILE A 18 -17.05 7.80 -17.05
N MET A 19 -16.99 6.54 -16.66
CA MET A 19 -17.96 5.95 -15.75
C MET A 19 -17.33 5.83 -14.36
N LEU A 20 -17.93 6.52 -13.37
CA LEU A 20 -17.50 6.42 -11.98
C LEU A 20 -18.26 5.27 -11.32
N CYS A 21 -17.53 4.25 -10.87
CA CYS A 21 -18.05 3.11 -10.15
C CYS A 21 -17.61 3.17 -8.70
N GLU A 22 -18.49 3.56 -7.80
CA GLU A 22 -18.22 3.53 -6.36
C GLU A 22 -18.09 2.09 -5.88
N LYS A 23 -17.14 1.85 -4.95
CA LYS A 23 -16.90 0.57 -4.32
C LYS A 23 -16.95 0.70 -2.81
N LEU A 24 -17.50 -0.31 -2.16
CA LEU A 24 -17.59 -0.42 -0.71
C LEU A 24 -16.62 -1.51 -0.21
N SER A 25 -16.41 -1.52 1.10
CA SER A 25 -15.60 -2.57 1.74
C SER A 25 -16.24 -3.94 1.52
N GLY A 26 -15.45 -4.88 1.03
CA GLY A 26 -15.91 -6.22 0.67
C GLY A 26 -16.33 -6.38 -0.79
N ASP A 27 -16.50 -5.29 -1.55
CA ASP A 27 -16.87 -5.36 -2.96
C ASP A 27 -15.77 -6.05 -3.79
N GLU A 28 -16.20 -6.99 -4.62
CA GLU A 28 -15.38 -7.66 -5.62
C GLU A 28 -15.74 -7.17 -7.02
N PHE A 29 -14.74 -7.02 -7.87
CA PHE A 29 -14.91 -6.58 -9.26
C PHE A 29 -13.73 -6.97 -10.13
N GLN A 30 -13.92 -6.88 -11.45
CA GLN A 30 -12.85 -7.10 -12.43
C GLN A 30 -12.30 -5.77 -12.93
N ALA A 31 -10.96 -5.67 -12.99
CA ALA A 31 -10.24 -4.59 -13.64
C ALA A 31 -9.39 -5.20 -14.77
N GLY A 32 -9.98 -5.30 -15.97
CA GLY A 32 -9.42 -6.14 -17.04
C GLY A 32 -9.42 -7.60 -16.61
N ASP A 33 -8.28 -8.25 -16.68
CA ASP A 33 -8.09 -9.65 -16.29
C ASP A 33 -7.71 -9.84 -14.81
N ILE A 34 -7.70 -8.75 -14.02
CA ILE A 34 -7.35 -8.76 -12.60
C ILE A 34 -8.62 -8.80 -11.76
N SER A 35 -8.73 -9.79 -10.86
CA SER A 35 -9.79 -9.83 -9.85
C SER A 35 -9.43 -8.96 -8.66
N MET A 36 -10.30 -8.02 -8.30
CA MET A 36 -10.06 -7.03 -7.26
C MET A 36 -11.07 -7.17 -6.13
N GLN A 37 -10.63 -6.98 -4.89
CA GLN A 37 -11.48 -6.82 -3.72
C GLN A 37 -11.04 -5.57 -2.94
N CYS A 38 -11.98 -4.68 -2.66
CA CYS A 38 -11.73 -3.52 -1.79
C CYS A 38 -11.96 -3.87 -0.32
N PHE A 39 -11.19 -3.26 0.57
CA PHE A 39 -11.42 -3.33 2.00
C PHE A 39 -11.13 -1.97 2.68
N ASP A 40 -11.84 -1.70 3.78
CA ASP A 40 -11.62 -0.52 4.60
C ASP A 40 -10.31 -0.70 5.39
N VAL A 41 -9.38 0.25 5.29
CA VAL A 41 -8.12 0.20 6.06
C VAL A 41 -8.29 0.57 7.52
N LEU A 42 -9.50 1.04 7.90
CA LEU A 42 -9.86 1.46 9.26
C LEU A 42 -9.03 2.65 9.74
N SER A 43 -8.86 3.63 8.86
CA SER A 43 -8.15 4.86 9.17
C SER A 43 -8.88 5.69 10.24
N ASP A 44 -8.13 6.24 11.19
CA ASP A 44 -8.66 7.17 12.20
C ASP A 44 -8.78 8.62 11.66
N LYS A 45 -8.27 8.90 10.45
CA LYS A 45 -8.32 10.24 9.82
C LYS A 45 -9.54 10.39 8.94
N GLU A 46 -9.53 9.72 7.81
CA GLU A 46 -10.56 9.77 6.78
C GLU A 46 -10.78 8.34 6.25
N LYS A 47 -11.98 8.04 5.78
CA LYS A 47 -12.27 6.73 5.21
C LYS A 47 -11.38 6.45 4.01
N GLN A 48 -10.56 5.42 4.11
CA GLN A 48 -9.62 4.98 3.10
C GLN A 48 -9.81 3.50 2.79
N PHE A 49 -9.44 3.11 1.57
CA PHE A 49 -9.54 1.73 1.11
C PHE A 49 -8.19 1.20 0.68
N GLY A 50 -7.92 -0.03 1.10
CA GLY A 50 -6.94 -0.90 0.49
C GLY A 50 -7.60 -1.80 -0.54
N PHE A 51 -6.79 -2.63 -1.20
CA PHE A 51 -7.31 -3.64 -2.12
C PHE A 51 -6.47 -4.91 -2.08
N ARG A 52 -7.13 -6.02 -2.37
CA ARG A 52 -6.49 -7.29 -2.75
C ARG A 52 -6.73 -7.50 -4.23
N ALA A 53 -5.67 -7.82 -4.97
CA ALA A 53 -5.72 -8.17 -6.38
C ALA A 53 -5.24 -9.62 -6.57
N ILE A 54 -5.89 -10.33 -7.48
CA ILE A 54 -5.43 -11.63 -7.98
C ILE A 54 -5.08 -11.42 -9.45
N MET A 55 -3.80 -11.57 -9.75
CA MET A 55 -3.27 -11.40 -11.10
C MET A 55 -3.66 -12.58 -12.00
N PRO A 56 -3.63 -12.42 -13.34
CA PRO A 56 -3.96 -13.52 -14.27
C PRO A 56 -3.15 -14.78 -14.05
N GLY A 57 -1.89 -14.66 -13.63
CA GLY A 57 -1.00 -15.79 -13.26
C GLY A 57 -1.29 -16.41 -11.90
N GLY A 58 -2.26 -15.89 -11.14
CA GLY A 58 -2.64 -16.37 -9.82
C GLY A 58 -1.89 -15.70 -8.66
N ALA A 59 -0.87 -14.89 -8.92
CA ALA A 59 -0.17 -14.13 -7.88
C ALA A 59 -1.12 -13.16 -7.17
N THR A 60 -0.97 -13.03 -5.86
CA THR A 60 -1.81 -12.17 -5.02
C THR A 60 -1.05 -10.95 -4.55
N LEU A 61 -1.63 -9.77 -4.77
CA LEU A 61 -1.12 -8.48 -4.32
C LEU A 61 -2.10 -7.86 -3.33
N VAL A 62 -1.61 -7.40 -2.18
CA VAL A 62 -2.40 -6.62 -1.23
C VAL A 62 -1.77 -5.26 -1.02
N CYS A 63 -2.55 -4.20 -1.22
CA CYS A 63 -2.15 -2.82 -0.96
C CYS A 63 -2.90 -2.30 0.27
N MET A 64 -2.17 -1.86 1.27
CA MET A 64 -2.72 -1.42 2.56
C MET A 64 -3.15 0.06 2.60
N GLY A 65 -3.04 0.79 1.47
CA GLY A 65 -3.34 2.22 1.44
C GLY A 65 -2.27 3.07 2.13
N ASP A 66 -2.64 4.27 2.53
CA ASP A 66 -1.74 5.27 3.13
C ASP A 66 -1.83 5.27 4.67
N GLU A 67 -1.83 4.07 5.24
CA GLU A 67 -1.93 3.86 6.69
C GLU A 67 -1.14 2.61 7.10
N PRO A 68 -0.69 2.52 8.36
CA PRO A 68 -0.14 1.28 8.91
C PRO A 68 -1.14 0.14 8.78
N CYS A 69 -0.64 -1.07 8.52
CA CYS A 69 -1.50 -2.23 8.39
C CYS A 69 -2.26 -2.52 9.69
N ASN A 70 -3.56 -2.28 9.69
CA ASN A 70 -4.43 -2.58 10.84
C ASN A 70 -4.56 -4.09 11.01
N ARG A 71 -4.45 -4.58 12.25
CA ARG A 71 -4.56 -6.02 12.57
C ARG A 71 -5.88 -6.66 12.13
N ALA A 72 -6.97 -5.90 12.08
CA ALA A 72 -8.25 -6.38 11.57
C ALA A 72 -8.19 -6.79 10.09
N ASN A 73 -7.25 -6.21 9.32
CA ASN A 73 -7.06 -6.52 7.90
C ASN A 73 -6.02 -7.63 7.65
N TYR A 74 -5.39 -8.16 8.69
CA TYR A 74 -4.43 -9.27 8.57
C TYR A 74 -4.99 -10.50 7.84
N PRO A 75 -6.24 -10.94 8.06
CA PRO A 75 -6.80 -12.08 7.32
C PRO A 75 -6.80 -11.89 5.80
N ILE A 76 -6.93 -10.65 5.31
CA ILE A 76 -6.94 -10.33 3.88
C ILE A 76 -5.53 -10.41 3.29
N ALA A 77 -4.51 -10.01 4.07
CA ALA A 77 -3.13 -9.91 3.62
C ALA A 77 -2.28 -11.15 3.92
N ARG A 78 -2.71 -12.00 4.85
CA ARG A 78 -1.92 -13.17 5.27
C ARG A 78 -1.63 -14.12 4.11
N GLY A 79 -0.34 -14.43 3.94
CA GLY A 79 0.14 -15.36 2.92
C GLY A 79 0.03 -14.83 1.49
N ALA A 80 -0.22 -13.53 1.28
CA ALA A 80 -0.17 -12.95 -0.05
C ALA A 80 1.23 -13.06 -0.66
N ASP A 81 1.30 -13.12 -1.99
CA ASP A 81 2.58 -13.13 -2.68
C ASP A 81 3.27 -11.78 -2.56
N TRP A 82 2.50 -10.68 -2.62
CA TRP A 82 2.96 -9.31 -2.52
C TRP A 82 2.17 -8.51 -1.49
N LEU A 83 2.90 -7.78 -0.63
CA LEU A 83 2.35 -6.77 0.27
C LEU A 83 2.92 -5.41 -0.11
N MET A 84 2.07 -4.48 -0.45
CA MET A 84 2.41 -3.06 -0.55
C MET A 84 2.07 -2.39 0.78
N CYS A 85 3.08 -1.85 1.44
CA CYS A 85 2.93 -1.24 2.76
C CYS A 85 3.62 0.12 2.79
N GLU A 86 2.98 1.11 3.41
CA GLU A 86 3.61 2.40 3.62
C GLU A 86 4.79 2.25 4.61
N ALA A 87 5.80 3.10 4.44
CA ALA A 87 6.97 3.17 5.32
C ALA A 87 7.48 4.61 5.37
N PHE A 88 6.82 5.44 6.15
CA PHE A 88 7.01 6.89 6.11
C PHE A 88 8.47 7.31 6.34
N CYS A 89 9.15 6.70 7.32
CA CYS A 89 10.56 7.00 7.58
C CYS A 89 11.31 5.78 8.14
N LEU A 90 12.61 5.92 8.30
CA LEU A 90 13.41 4.97 9.05
C LEU A 90 13.12 5.08 10.56
N TYR A 91 13.16 3.98 11.27
CA TYR A 91 12.93 3.95 12.72
C TYR A 91 13.90 4.85 13.49
N LYS A 92 15.18 4.95 13.03
CA LYS A 92 16.17 5.85 13.64
C LYS A 92 15.74 7.32 13.59
N ASP A 93 14.95 7.69 12.60
CA ASP A 93 14.53 9.07 12.33
C ASP A 93 13.10 9.38 12.85
N ARG A 94 12.46 8.42 13.56
CA ARG A 94 11.10 8.53 14.06
C ARG A 94 10.86 9.73 14.98
N ASP A 95 11.88 10.14 15.74
CA ASP A 95 11.77 11.29 16.66
C ASP A 95 11.79 12.63 15.90
N VAL A 96 12.29 12.64 14.67
CA VAL A 96 12.32 13.81 13.77
C VAL A 96 11.01 13.88 12.97
N PHE A 97 10.62 12.77 12.35
CA PHE A 97 9.48 12.73 11.42
C PHE A 97 8.14 12.46 12.10
N LYS A 98 8.17 11.92 13.32
CA LYS A 98 6.97 11.64 14.12
C LYS A 98 5.92 10.79 13.38
N PRO A 99 6.30 9.63 12.79
CA PRO A 99 5.38 8.82 12.00
C PRO A 99 4.14 8.41 12.80
N TYR A 100 4.31 7.97 14.03
CA TYR A 100 3.19 7.49 14.85
C TYR A 100 2.19 8.57 15.23
N GLU A 101 2.65 9.82 15.41
CA GLU A 101 1.76 10.97 15.66
C GLU A 101 0.95 11.36 14.40
N LYS A 102 1.42 10.92 13.22
CA LYS A 102 0.78 11.17 11.92
C LYS A 102 0.03 9.95 11.38
N PHE A 103 -0.11 8.90 12.18
CA PHE A 103 -0.71 7.64 11.78
C PHE A 103 0.03 6.97 10.60
N HIS A 104 1.36 6.94 10.69
CA HIS A 104 2.25 6.25 9.76
C HIS A 104 3.19 5.29 10.49
N SER A 105 3.85 4.42 9.75
CA SER A 105 4.82 3.46 10.26
C SER A 105 6.24 3.74 9.76
N THR A 106 7.20 2.98 10.28
CA THR A 106 8.58 3.00 9.81
C THR A 106 8.86 1.78 8.93
N ALA A 107 9.99 1.81 8.19
CA ALA A 107 10.43 0.66 7.40
C ALA A 107 10.60 -0.60 8.26
N ARG A 108 11.04 -0.44 9.53
CA ARG A 108 11.13 -1.55 10.49
C ARG A 108 9.78 -2.16 10.82
N ASP A 109 8.77 -1.31 11.04
CA ASP A 109 7.42 -1.77 11.37
C ASP A 109 6.79 -2.50 10.19
N ALA A 110 6.93 -1.97 8.97
CA ALA A 110 6.48 -2.63 7.75
C ALA A 110 7.13 -4.00 7.55
N GLY A 111 8.45 -4.11 7.81
CA GLY A 111 9.15 -5.39 7.78
C GLY A 111 8.63 -6.39 8.83
N ALA A 112 8.31 -5.92 10.06
CA ALA A 112 7.75 -6.77 11.10
C ALA A 112 6.34 -7.28 10.72
N VAL A 113 5.50 -6.42 10.15
CA VAL A 113 4.17 -6.78 9.66
C VAL A 113 4.27 -7.80 8.53
N ALA A 114 5.14 -7.59 7.54
CA ALA A 114 5.35 -8.52 6.44
C ALA A 114 5.78 -9.91 6.92
N ALA A 115 6.65 -9.96 7.93
CA ALA A 115 7.08 -11.21 8.56
C ALA A 115 5.92 -11.91 9.30
N GLU A 116 5.11 -11.17 10.06
CA GLU A 116 3.96 -11.71 10.79
C GLU A 116 2.88 -12.24 9.83
N LEU A 117 2.70 -11.58 8.69
CA LEU A 117 1.75 -11.98 7.66
C LEU A 117 2.22 -13.16 6.80
N GLY A 118 3.52 -13.43 6.79
CA GLY A 118 4.09 -14.54 6.01
C GLY A 118 4.00 -14.30 4.49
N VAL A 119 4.10 -13.05 4.06
CA VAL A 119 4.13 -12.70 2.64
C VAL A 119 5.47 -13.06 1.99
N LYS A 120 5.54 -13.13 0.66
CA LYS A 120 6.80 -13.46 -0.04
C LYS A 120 7.60 -12.20 -0.39
N ASN A 121 6.92 -11.16 -0.86
CA ASN A 121 7.50 -9.92 -1.34
C ASN A 121 6.88 -8.73 -0.59
N LEU A 122 7.72 -7.81 -0.12
CA LEU A 122 7.34 -6.56 0.51
C LEU A 122 7.75 -5.40 -0.38
N LEU A 123 6.79 -4.57 -0.78
CA LEU A 123 7.03 -3.32 -1.50
C LEU A 123 6.74 -2.16 -0.56
N LEU A 124 7.75 -1.34 -0.30
CA LEU A 124 7.65 -0.15 0.54
C LEU A 124 7.41 1.08 -0.31
N TYR A 125 6.45 1.90 0.08
CA TYR A 125 6.11 3.16 -0.59
C TYR A 125 5.73 4.23 0.44
N HIS A 126 5.30 5.40 -0.01
CA HIS A 126 4.90 6.53 0.84
C HIS A 126 6.00 6.91 1.85
N THR A 127 7.20 7.12 1.32
CA THR A 127 8.39 7.47 2.10
C THR A 127 8.61 8.98 2.13
N GLU A 128 9.27 9.49 3.18
CA GLU A 128 9.68 10.90 3.23
C GLU A 128 10.80 11.20 2.21
N ASP A 129 10.96 12.47 1.83
CA ASP A 129 11.82 12.88 0.72
C ASP A 129 13.27 13.17 1.09
N LYS A 130 13.59 13.34 2.39
CA LYS A 130 14.95 13.76 2.81
C LYS A 130 16.03 12.71 2.62
N THR A 131 15.63 11.43 2.51
CA THR A 131 16.53 10.29 2.39
C THR A 131 16.57 9.67 0.99
N LEU A 132 16.07 10.35 -0.04
CA LEU A 132 15.95 9.82 -1.41
C LEU A 132 17.23 9.15 -1.91
N ALA A 133 18.39 9.75 -1.70
CA ALA A 133 19.68 9.23 -2.19
C ALA A 133 20.07 7.87 -1.58
N THR A 134 19.61 7.56 -0.37
CA THR A 134 19.95 6.32 0.36
C THR A 134 18.73 5.45 0.65
N ARG A 135 17.54 5.94 0.31
CA ARG A 135 16.24 5.36 0.63
C ARG A 135 16.20 3.86 0.34
N ARG A 136 16.46 3.47 -0.90
CA ARG A 136 16.39 2.07 -1.35
C ARG A 136 17.20 1.16 -0.44
N THR A 137 18.46 1.51 -0.17
CA THR A 137 19.36 0.68 0.62
C THR A 137 19.02 0.68 2.11
N GLU A 138 18.71 1.86 2.67
CA GLU A 138 18.48 2.00 4.11
C GLU A 138 17.14 1.42 4.53
N TYR A 139 16.07 1.65 3.77
CA TYR A 139 14.74 1.11 4.06
C TYR A 139 14.72 -0.42 3.91
N ALA A 140 15.32 -0.94 2.81
CA ALA A 140 15.44 -2.38 2.64
C ALA A 140 16.23 -3.04 3.77
N ARG A 141 17.36 -2.43 4.18
CA ARG A 141 18.18 -2.94 5.29
C ARG A 141 17.44 -2.94 6.61
N GLU A 142 16.62 -1.92 6.88
CA GLU A 142 15.86 -1.82 8.11
C GLU A 142 14.71 -2.83 8.14
N ALA A 143 13.94 -2.97 7.08
CA ALA A 143 12.88 -3.97 6.98
C ALA A 143 13.42 -5.41 7.06
N ALA A 144 14.62 -5.67 6.51
CA ALA A 144 15.31 -6.97 6.54
C ALA A 144 15.71 -7.42 7.97
N GLN A 145 15.64 -6.56 8.97
CA GLN A 145 15.87 -6.96 10.36
C GLN A 145 14.86 -8.01 10.80
N SER A 146 13.62 -7.87 10.37
CA SER A 146 12.50 -8.78 10.72
C SER A 146 12.04 -9.64 9.56
N PHE A 147 11.99 -9.11 8.35
CA PHE A 147 11.48 -9.81 7.16
C PHE A 147 12.61 -10.46 6.37
N LYS A 148 12.40 -11.72 5.95
CA LYS A 148 13.40 -12.52 5.22
C LYS A 148 13.03 -12.82 3.77
N GLY A 149 11.88 -12.32 3.30
CA GLY A 149 11.48 -12.36 1.90
C GLY A 149 12.15 -11.26 1.07
N ASN A 150 11.67 -11.07 -0.15
CA ASN A 150 12.17 -10.04 -1.03
C ASN A 150 11.65 -8.66 -0.62
N ILE A 151 12.50 -7.63 -0.65
CA ILE A 151 12.13 -6.26 -0.28
C ILE A 151 12.40 -5.34 -1.47
N PHE A 152 11.38 -4.59 -1.86
CA PHE A 152 11.40 -3.62 -2.94
C PHE A 152 11.14 -2.22 -2.38
N VAL A 153 11.97 -1.27 -2.77
CA VAL A 153 11.83 0.15 -2.43
C VAL A 153 12.00 0.93 -3.73
N PRO A 154 10.96 0.99 -4.57
CA PRO A 154 11.06 1.61 -5.89
C PRO A 154 11.23 3.12 -5.82
N ASP A 155 11.85 3.66 -6.85
CA ASP A 155 11.81 5.08 -7.15
C ASP A 155 10.50 5.42 -7.91
N ASP A 156 10.17 6.72 -7.99
CA ASP A 156 9.00 7.16 -8.72
C ASP A 156 9.10 6.72 -10.21
N LEU A 157 8.00 6.21 -10.74
CA LEU A 157 7.89 5.68 -12.11
C LEU A 157 8.69 4.40 -12.38
N GLU A 158 9.30 3.79 -11.39
CA GLU A 158 9.93 2.48 -11.54
C GLU A 158 8.85 1.39 -11.72
N THR A 159 9.08 0.47 -12.64
CA THR A 159 8.19 -0.67 -12.88
C THR A 159 8.70 -1.90 -12.12
N ILE A 160 7.79 -2.56 -11.43
CA ILE A 160 8.03 -3.84 -10.75
C ILE A 160 7.10 -4.88 -11.38
N ASP A 161 7.67 -5.97 -11.89
CA ASP A 161 6.89 -7.09 -12.42
C ASP A 161 6.37 -7.94 -11.26
N ILE A 162 5.06 -8.24 -11.32
CA ILE A 162 4.35 -9.01 -10.28
C ILE A 162 3.90 -10.32 -10.93
N ASP A 163 4.84 -11.27 -11.02
CA ASP A 163 4.57 -12.63 -11.53
C ASP A 163 4.49 -13.63 -10.38
#